data_c7fedd77fe94964d83cc52c0a284fc83
#
_entry.id   c7fedd77fe94964d83cc52c0a284fc83
#
_cell.length_a   1.000
_cell.length_b   1.000
_cell.length_c   1.000
_cell.angle_alpha   90.00
_cell.angle_beta   90.00
_cell.angle_gamma   90.00
#
_symmetry.space_group_name_H-M   'P 1'
#
loop_
_entity.id
_entity.type
_entity.pdbx_description
1 polymer ?
#
loop_
_entity_poly.entity_id
_entity_poly.type
_entity_poly.pdbx_seq_one_letter_code
_entity_poly.pdbx_strand_id
1 'polypeptide(L)'
;MFATANSLARRFTYPMIVSTRQWKGSVETSVGAFVVLNRDGWIVTTAHSFGLAAKAQADAPKVAALAVRIAELRASTNTPAERLAREVAKLERTANPDWITNISTWCGRDGLALRDVRAVSAADIAIGRLDPVPADMVASLPVLKNPAVGIEPGRSLCRLGYAFTKVKATFDESAAAFRVQGEVPFFPLEGMFTRIVDAGRTPDGKFPIRFIETSSPGLRGQSGGPLFDVEGRVWGIQSRTAHLALGFNPEAEIAGVKTQVPQFINLGLAVHAGTLIEILDDAGVAHEVSPD
;
A
#
# COMPACT_ATOMS: atom_id res chain seq x y z
N MET A 1 4.90 -26.45 -6.86
CA MET A 1 3.87 -26.00 -7.81
C MET A 1 4.20 -24.59 -8.35
N PHE A 2 4.36 -23.56 -7.49
CA PHE A 2 4.56 -22.17 -7.93
C PHE A 2 6.02 -21.70 -8.12
N ALA A 3 7.04 -22.55 -8.04
CA ALA A 3 8.44 -22.11 -8.06
C ALA A 3 8.80 -21.28 -9.31
N THR A 4 8.43 -21.76 -10.50
CA THR A 4 8.68 -21.05 -11.76
C THR A 4 7.86 -19.77 -11.87
N ALA A 5 6.55 -19.84 -11.57
CA ALA A 5 5.66 -18.69 -11.59
C ALA A 5 6.08 -17.61 -10.58
N ASN A 6 6.52 -18.02 -9.38
CA ASN A 6 7.06 -17.10 -8.38
C ASN A 6 8.36 -16.42 -8.87
N SER A 7 9.26 -17.18 -9.52
CA SER A 7 10.48 -16.62 -10.09
C SER A 7 10.16 -15.59 -11.19
N LEU A 8 9.11 -15.82 -11.98
CA LEU A 8 8.61 -14.86 -12.96
C LEU A 8 8.00 -13.63 -12.28
N ALA A 9 7.07 -13.82 -11.33
CA ALA A 9 6.38 -12.74 -10.64
C ALA A 9 7.33 -11.79 -9.90
N ARG A 10 8.42 -12.30 -9.35
CA ARG A 10 9.47 -11.49 -8.70
C ARG A 10 10.15 -10.49 -9.64
N ARG A 11 10.14 -10.72 -10.96
CA ARG A 11 10.82 -9.84 -11.93
C ARG A 11 10.07 -8.54 -12.20
N PHE A 12 8.78 -8.50 -11.93
CA PHE A 12 7.94 -7.31 -12.12
C PHE A 12 7.28 -6.82 -10.82
N THR A 13 7.61 -7.43 -9.67
CA THR A 13 7.07 -7.03 -8.36
C THR A 13 8.15 -6.39 -7.52
N TYR A 14 7.88 -5.17 -7.05
CA TYR A 14 8.87 -4.38 -6.28
C TYR A 14 8.24 -3.84 -4.99
N PRO A 15 9.07 -3.59 -3.95
CA PRO A 15 8.58 -3.01 -2.70
C PRO A 15 8.32 -1.52 -2.85
N MET A 16 7.25 -1.05 -2.21
CA MET A 16 6.99 0.36 -1.97
C MET A 16 7.05 0.62 -0.48
N ILE A 17 7.92 1.54 -0.05
CA ILE A 17 8.10 1.88 1.35
C ILE A 17 7.69 3.33 1.54
N VAL A 18 6.70 3.55 2.40
CA VAL A 18 6.24 4.88 2.78
C VAL A 18 6.73 5.17 4.20
N SER A 19 7.53 6.21 4.35
CA SER A 19 8.03 6.70 5.64
C SER A 19 7.42 8.05 5.96
N THR A 20 6.94 8.23 7.18
CA THR A 20 6.36 9.48 7.67
C THR A 20 7.02 9.92 8.96
N ARG A 21 7.20 11.23 9.12
CA ARG A 21 7.56 11.87 10.39
C ARG A 21 6.36 12.65 10.88
N GLN A 22 6.02 12.44 12.15
CA GLN A 22 4.91 13.13 12.79
C GLN A 22 5.40 14.36 13.55
N TRP A 23 4.49 15.28 13.89
CA TRP A 23 4.79 16.49 14.65
C TRP A 23 5.52 16.21 15.97
N LYS A 24 5.13 15.17 16.68
CA LYS A 24 5.79 14.69 17.91
C LYS A 24 7.19 14.13 17.70
N GLY A 25 7.69 14.08 16.45
CA GLY A 25 9.01 13.57 16.08
C GLY A 25 9.10 12.07 15.84
N SER A 26 8.03 11.32 16.06
CA SER A 26 8.03 9.87 15.76
C SER A 26 8.09 9.64 14.25
N VAL A 27 8.82 8.59 13.87
CA VAL A 27 8.95 8.13 12.49
C VAL A 27 8.27 6.77 12.37
N GLU A 28 7.39 6.64 11.40
CA GLU A 28 6.69 5.40 11.07
C GLU A 28 7.00 4.98 9.64
N THR A 29 7.02 3.66 9.41
CA THR A 29 7.31 3.08 8.11
C THR A 29 6.29 2.00 7.79
N SER A 30 5.73 2.04 6.59
CA SER A 30 4.88 0.99 6.05
C SER A 30 5.48 0.43 4.76
N VAL A 31 5.29 -0.88 4.55
CA VAL A 31 5.75 -1.59 3.36
C VAL A 31 4.53 -2.11 2.61
N GLY A 32 4.53 -1.92 1.31
CA GLY A 32 3.61 -2.50 0.35
C GLY A 32 4.37 -3.04 -0.85
N ALA A 33 3.65 -3.37 -1.90
CA ALA A 33 4.20 -3.81 -3.17
C ALA A 33 3.62 -2.99 -4.32
N PHE A 34 4.28 -3.03 -5.47
CA PHE A 34 3.73 -2.61 -6.73
C PHE A 34 4.18 -3.55 -7.84
N VAL A 35 3.43 -3.58 -8.93
CA VAL A 35 3.71 -4.35 -10.13
C VAL A 35 4.02 -3.38 -11.28
N VAL A 36 5.14 -3.57 -11.95
CA VAL A 36 5.49 -2.82 -13.16
C VAL A 36 4.75 -3.44 -14.34
N LEU A 37 3.96 -2.62 -15.06
CA LEU A 37 3.01 -3.08 -16.08
C LEU A 37 3.58 -3.05 -17.50
N ASN A 38 4.43 -2.06 -17.82
CA ASN A 38 4.93 -1.87 -19.18
C ASN A 38 6.28 -1.19 -19.23
N ARG A 39 6.83 -1.04 -20.45
CA ARG A 39 8.15 -0.44 -20.69
C ARG A 39 8.20 1.06 -20.48
N ASP A 40 7.05 1.73 -20.41
CA ASP A 40 6.96 3.17 -20.11
C ASP A 40 7.04 3.45 -18.62
N GLY A 41 7.19 2.40 -17.80
CA GLY A 41 7.33 2.47 -16.35
C GLY A 41 6.01 2.64 -15.61
N TRP A 42 4.87 2.39 -16.24
CA TRP A 42 3.61 2.34 -15.52
C TRP A 42 3.58 1.21 -14.51
N ILE A 43 3.06 1.51 -13.35
CA ILE A 43 2.90 0.56 -12.23
C ILE A 43 1.45 0.50 -11.78
N VAL A 44 1.11 -0.59 -11.13
CA VAL A 44 -0.12 -0.70 -10.32
C VAL A 44 0.22 -1.06 -8.87
N THR A 45 -0.54 -0.48 -7.96
CA THR A 45 -0.54 -0.78 -6.53
C THR A 45 -1.94 -0.53 -5.95
N THR A 46 -2.10 -0.57 -4.63
CA THR A 46 -3.38 -0.26 -3.98
C THR A 46 -3.56 1.24 -3.72
N ALA A 47 -4.79 1.72 -3.81
CA ALA A 47 -5.11 3.12 -3.51
C ALA A 47 -4.85 3.48 -2.04
N HIS A 48 -5.11 2.55 -1.10
CA HIS A 48 -4.87 2.80 0.32
C HIS A 48 -3.39 3.02 0.66
N SER A 49 -2.45 2.56 -0.19
CA SER A 49 -1.02 2.83 -0.05
C SER A 49 -0.69 4.33 -0.11
N PHE A 50 -1.57 5.15 -0.71
CA PHE A 50 -1.43 6.61 -0.78
C PHE A 50 -2.20 7.35 0.33
N GLY A 51 -2.86 6.64 1.24
CA GLY A 51 -3.61 7.25 2.34
C GLY A 51 -2.76 8.18 3.22
N LEU A 52 -1.50 7.79 3.50
CA LEU A 52 -0.56 8.62 4.25
C LEU A 52 -0.14 9.87 3.46
N ALA A 53 -0.01 9.79 2.14
CA ALA A 53 0.30 10.94 1.29
C ALA A 53 -0.88 11.93 1.28
N ALA A 54 -2.11 11.45 1.16
CA ALA A 54 -3.31 12.28 1.26
C ALA A 54 -3.43 12.95 2.64
N LYS A 55 -3.14 12.21 3.72
CA LYS A 55 -3.09 12.78 5.08
C LYS A 55 -2.01 13.85 5.20
N ALA A 56 -0.81 13.61 4.72
CA ALA A 56 0.28 14.59 4.74
C ALA A 56 -0.09 15.87 3.99
N GLN A 57 -0.74 15.75 2.84
CA GLN A 57 -1.24 16.89 2.07
C GLN A 57 -2.32 17.68 2.84
N ALA A 58 -3.21 17.01 3.55
CA ALA A 58 -4.23 17.64 4.40
C ALA A 58 -3.66 18.30 5.67
N ASP A 59 -2.55 17.79 6.18
CA ASP A 59 -1.88 18.32 7.37
C ASP A 59 -0.92 19.48 7.04
N ALA A 60 -0.35 19.51 5.83
CA ALA A 60 0.63 20.51 5.41
C ALA A 60 0.22 21.97 5.67
N PRO A 61 -1.00 22.45 5.33
CA PRO A 61 -1.40 23.83 5.61
C PRO A 61 -1.51 24.14 7.10
N LYS A 62 -1.87 23.15 7.92
CA LYS A 62 -1.96 23.29 9.39
C LYS A 62 -0.57 23.41 10.01
N VAL A 63 0.36 22.59 9.56
CA VAL A 63 1.78 22.61 9.97
C VAL A 63 2.41 23.94 9.57
N ALA A 64 2.18 24.40 8.33
CA ALA A 64 2.71 25.67 7.84
C ALA A 64 2.16 26.87 8.63
N ALA A 65 0.86 26.90 8.89
CA ALA A 65 0.24 27.98 9.68
C ALA A 65 0.83 28.05 11.11
N LEU A 66 1.04 26.90 11.74
CA LEU A 66 1.65 26.85 13.07
C LEU A 66 3.13 27.30 13.03
N ALA A 67 3.89 26.86 12.02
CA ALA A 67 5.29 27.25 11.84
C ALA A 67 5.43 28.77 11.67
N VAL A 68 4.55 29.41 10.89
CA VAL A 68 4.51 30.88 10.73
C VAL A 68 4.26 31.58 12.08
N ARG A 69 3.27 31.14 12.85
CA ARG A 69 2.97 31.73 14.16
C ARG A 69 4.15 31.58 15.14
N ILE A 70 4.83 30.44 15.13
CA ILE A 70 6.04 30.21 15.95
C ILE A 70 7.16 31.17 15.50
N ALA A 71 7.36 31.34 14.19
CA ALA A 71 8.37 32.24 13.63
C ALA A 71 8.09 33.71 14.01
N GLU A 72 6.84 34.15 13.91
CA GLU A 72 6.42 35.50 14.34
C GLU A 72 6.70 35.74 15.83
N LEU A 73 6.39 34.78 16.69
CA LEU A 73 6.73 34.87 18.13
C LEU A 73 8.25 34.99 18.36
N ARG A 74 9.04 34.16 17.66
CA ARG A 74 10.50 34.18 17.77
C ARG A 74 11.14 35.47 17.24
N ALA A 75 10.52 36.12 16.28
CA ALA A 75 10.95 37.42 15.74
C ALA A 75 10.62 38.61 16.66
N SER A 76 9.80 38.42 17.70
CA SER A 76 9.43 39.46 18.64
C SER A 76 10.62 39.80 19.55
N THR A 77 11.24 40.95 19.31
CA THR A 77 12.44 41.42 20.03
C THR A 77 12.18 41.90 21.45
N ASN A 78 10.93 42.16 21.82
CA ASN A 78 10.55 42.76 23.10
C ASN A 78 10.17 41.76 24.20
N THR A 79 10.23 40.44 23.89
CA THR A 79 9.82 39.40 24.84
C THR A 79 11.06 38.74 25.47
N PRO A 80 11.17 38.69 26.84
CA PRO A 80 12.24 37.98 27.50
C PRO A 80 12.32 36.50 27.04
N ALA A 81 13.54 35.98 26.88
CA ALA A 81 13.76 34.62 26.31
C ALA A 81 12.98 33.51 27.01
N GLU A 82 12.90 33.54 28.35
CA GLU A 82 12.10 32.54 29.08
C GLU A 82 10.62 32.60 28.80
N ARG A 83 10.07 33.82 28.69
CA ARG A 83 8.64 34.01 28.34
C ARG A 83 8.37 33.56 26.91
N LEU A 84 9.27 33.90 25.98
CA LEU A 84 9.21 33.46 24.60
C LEU A 84 9.18 31.94 24.50
N ALA A 85 10.12 31.26 25.21
CA ALA A 85 10.15 29.79 25.22
C ALA A 85 8.84 29.17 25.74
N ARG A 86 8.24 29.76 26.79
CA ARG A 86 6.95 29.30 27.33
C ARG A 86 5.79 29.48 26.33
N GLU A 87 5.74 30.63 25.66
CA GLU A 87 4.67 30.92 24.65
C GLU A 87 4.85 30.01 23.44
N VAL A 88 6.06 29.79 22.96
CA VAL A 88 6.32 28.82 21.86
C VAL A 88 5.91 27.42 22.29
N ALA A 89 6.32 26.93 23.46
CA ALA A 89 5.95 25.62 23.95
C ALA A 89 4.44 25.46 24.14
N LYS A 90 3.73 26.54 24.57
CA LYS A 90 2.26 26.54 24.65
C LYS A 90 1.64 26.40 23.29
N LEU A 91 2.15 27.12 22.28
CA LEU A 91 1.65 27.07 20.91
C LEU A 91 1.93 25.70 20.28
N GLU A 92 3.13 25.12 20.46
CA GLU A 92 3.48 23.77 19.99
C GLU A 92 2.58 22.68 20.57
N ARG A 93 2.11 22.82 21.82
CA ARG A 93 1.14 21.90 22.44
C ARG A 93 -0.26 21.99 21.83
N THR A 94 -0.59 23.01 21.07
CA THR A 94 -1.88 23.09 20.35
C THR A 94 -1.88 22.24 19.09
N ALA A 95 -0.71 21.82 18.62
CA ALA A 95 -0.60 20.96 17.46
C ALA A 95 -1.14 19.55 17.75
N ASN A 96 -1.78 18.96 16.77
CA ASN A 96 -2.07 17.54 16.83
C ASN A 96 -0.74 16.78 16.69
N PRO A 97 -0.35 15.96 17.68
CA PRO A 97 0.92 15.22 17.68
C PRO A 97 1.08 14.29 16.48
N ASP A 98 -0.02 13.87 15.85
CA ASP A 98 -0.07 12.93 14.73
C ASP A 98 -0.14 13.62 13.35
N TRP A 99 0.01 14.97 13.26
CA TRP A 99 0.19 15.63 11.97
C TRP A 99 1.47 15.14 11.29
N ILE A 100 1.36 14.81 10.03
CA ILE A 100 2.51 14.41 9.22
C ILE A 100 3.25 15.66 8.76
N THR A 101 4.51 15.80 9.18
CA THR A 101 5.39 16.92 8.81
C THR A 101 6.25 16.61 7.60
N ASN A 102 6.64 15.34 7.44
CA ASN A 102 7.46 14.88 6.32
C ASN A 102 6.97 13.51 5.87
N ILE A 103 7.03 13.27 4.57
CA ILE A 103 6.70 11.98 3.97
C ILE A 103 7.67 11.68 2.83
N SER A 104 7.99 10.40 2.67
CA SER A 104 8.76 9.89 1.55
C SER A 104 8.13 8.58 1.06
N THR A 105 8.13 8.39 -0.26
CA THR A 105 7.77 7.12 -0.90
C THR A 105 8.95 6.61 -1.68
N TRP A 106 9.48 5.46 -1.28
CA TRP A 106 10.58 4.77 -1.92
C TRP A 106 10.04 3.61 -2.77
N CYS A 107 10.42 3.55 -4.05
CA CYS A 107 9.87 2.62 -5.03
C CYS A 107 10.94 1.63 -5.54
N GLY A 108 11.32 0.66 -4.74
CA GLY A 108 12.20 -0.43 -5.13
C GLY A 108 13.68 -0.10 -5.23
N ARG A 109 14.06 1.16 -5.42
CA ARG A 109 15.45 1.67 -5.41
C ARG A 109 15.51 3.16 -5.17
N ASP A 110 16.70 3.66 -4.86
CA ASP A 110 16.95 5.09 -4.67
C ASP A 110 16.86 5.86 -5.99
N GLY A 111 16.47 7.13 -5.88
CA GLY A 111 16.39 8.05 -7.00
C GLY A 111 15.17 7.90 -7.90
N LEU A 112 14.22 7.01 -7.57
CA LEU A 112 12.95 6.89 -8.29
C LEU A 112 11.88 7.76 -7.64
N ALA A 113 11.15 8.50 -8.48
CA ALA A 113 9.91 9.16 -8.12
C ALA A 113 8.71 8.46 -8.80
N LEU A 114 7.54 8.60 -8.19
CA LEU A 114 6.30 8.17 -8.80
C LEU A 114 5.55 9.42 -9.30
N ARG A 115 5.21 9.42 -10.59
CA ARG A 115 4.50 10.50 -11.30
C ARG A 115 3.14 10.03 -11.76
N ASP A 116 2.31 10.96 -12.19
CA ASP A 116 1.02 10.72 -12.86
C ASP A 116 0.09 9.77 -12.07
N VAL A 117 0.15 9.86 -10.73
CA VAL A 117 -0.61 8.96 -9.85
C VAL A 117 -2.10 9.20 -9.99
N ARG A 118 -2.85 8.15 -10.30
CA ARG A 118 -4.31 8.12 -10.34
C ARG A 118 -4.82 7.01 -9.44
N ALA A 119 -5.71 7.34 -8.52
CA ALA A 119 -6.27 6.38 -7.57
C ALA A 119 -7.79 6.24 -7.76
N VAL A 120 -8.25 5.01 -7.90
CA VAL A 120 -9.66 4.62 -7.86
C VAL A 120 -9.94 4.01 -6.49
N SER A 121 -10.17 4.87 -5.49
CA SER A 121 -10.23 4.46 -4.08
C SER A 121 -11.32 3.43 -3.79
N ALA A 122 -12.47 3.50 -4.48
CA ALA A 122 -13.55 2.54 -4.30
C ALA A 122 -13.17 1.10 -4.73
N ALA A 123 -12.34 0.98 -5.78
CA ALA A 123 -11.80 -0.30 -6.26
C ALA A 123 -10.47 -0.67 -5.57
N ASP A 124 -9.92 0.22 -4.75
CA ASP A 124 -8.62 0.08 -4.09
C ASP A 124 -7.47 -0.16 -5.09
N ILE A 125 -7.50 0.49 -6.25
CA ILE A 125 -6.43 0.47 -7.26
C ILE A 125 -5.85 1.87 -7.40
N ALA A 126 -4.53 1.94 -7.50
CA ALA A 126 -3.81 3.11 -7.96
C ALA A 126 -2.81 2.72 -9.02
N ILE A 127 -2.67 3.58 -10.03
CA ILE A 127 -1.64 3.47 -11.07
C ILE A 127 -0.76 4.72 -11.01
N GLY A 128 0.46 4.61 -11.51
CA GLY A 128 1.39 5.72 -11.60
C GLY A 128 2.56 5.36 -12.50
N ARG A 129 3.47 6.29 -12.75
CA ARG A 129 4.62 6.08 -13.62
C ARG A 129 5.92 6.35 -12.88
N LEU A 130 6.88 5.44 -13.00
CA LEU A 130 8.24 5.60 -12.46
C LEU A 130 9.00 6.66 -13.26
N ASP A 131 9.75 7.51 -12.57
CA ASP A 131 10.61 8.53 -13.15
C ASP A 131 11.94 8.62 -12.34
N PRO A 132 13.10 8.34 -12.97
CA PRO A 132 13.28 7.74 -14.30
C PRO A 132 12.79 6.29 -14.37
N VAL A 133 12.64 5.74 -15.59
CA VAL A 133 12.26 4.34 -15.80
C VAL A 133 13.52 3.46 -15.85
N PRO A 134 13.76 2.58 -14.86
CA PRO A 134 14.94 1.72 -14.87
C PRO A 134 14.77 0.56 -15.87
N ALA A 135 15.73 0.39 -16.77
CA ALA A 135 15.67 -0.63 -17.83
C ALA A 135 15.52 -2.06 -17.31
N ASP A 136 16.13 -2.39 -16.18
CA ASP A 136 16.04 -3.71 -15.55
C ASP A 136 14.68 -3.98 -14.90
N MET A 137 13.99 -2.95 -14.40
CA MET A 137 12.65 -3.09 -13.82
C MET A 137 11.56 -3.33 -14.89
N VAL A 138 11.81 -2.96 -16.14
CA VAL A 138 10.89 -3.16 -17.27
C VAL A 138 11.34 -4.29 -18.22
N ALA A 139 12.34 -5.08 -17.83
CA ALA A 139 12.86 -6.20 -18.61
C ALA A 139 11.92 -7.41 -18.67
N SER A 140 11.07 -7.60 -17.66
CA SER A 140 10.06 -8.64 -17.61
C SER A 140 8.75 -8.05 -17.12
N LEU A 141 7.67 -8.29 -17.84
CA LEU A 141 6.38 -7.66 -17.63
C LEU A 141 5.32 -8.73 -17.31
N PRO A 142 4.27 -8.40 -16.54
CA PRO A 142 3.17 -9.30 -16.25
C PRO A 142 2.26 -9.48 -17.46
N VAL A 143 1.68 -10.66 -17.57
CA VAL A 143 0.52 -10.93 -18.43
C VAL A 143 -0.71 -11.00 -17.52
N LEU A 144 -1.66 -10.10 -17.71
CA LEU A 144 -2.92 -10.12 -16.96
C LEU A 144 -3.80 -11.26 -17.47
N LYS A 145 -4.49 -11.94 -16.59
CA LYS A 145 -5.42 -13.00 -17.00
C LYS A 145 -6.63 -12.40 -17.70
N ASN A 146 -7.03 -13.03 -18.79
CA ASN A 146 -8.24 -12.66 -19.51
C ASN A 146 -9.48 -12.79 -18.59
N PRO A 147 -10.19 -11.69 -18.30
CA PRO A 147 -11.32 -11.69 -17.38
C PRO A 147 -12.55 -12.45 -17.91
N ALA A 148 -12.61 -12.78 -19.22
CA ALA A 148 -13.66 -13.58 -19.79
C ALA A 148 -13.51 -15.08 -19.46
N VAL A 149 -12.31 -15.49 -19.02
CA VAL A 149 -12.06 -16.88 -18.62
C VAL A 149 -12.41 -17.04 -17.14
N GLY A 150 -13.37 -17.92 -16.86
CA GLY A 150 -13.76 -18.24 -15.49
C GLY A 150 -12.65 -18.90 -14.69
N ILE A 151 -12.75 -18.79 -13.37
CA ILE A 151 -11.89 -19.50 -12.44
C ILE A 151 -12.72 -20.53 -11.65
N GLU A 152 -12.25 -21.77 -11.62
CA GLU A 152 -12.90 -22.84 -10.88
C GLU A 152 -12.59 -22.75 -9.39
N PRO A 153 -13.58 -22.85 -8.49
CA PRO A 153 -13.36 -22.96 -7.06
C PRO A 153 -12.39 -24.09 -6.72
N GLY A 154 -11.48 -23.83 -5.78
CA GLY A 154 -10.44 -24.80 -5.42
C GLY A 154 -9.16 -24.68 -6.25
N ARG A 155 -9.14 -23.89 -7.32
CA ARG A 155 -7.89 -23.59 -8.05
C ARG A 155 -6.91 -22.83 -7.14
N SER A 156 -5.69 -23.31 -7.07
CA SER A 156 -4.63 -22.64 -6.31
C SER A 156 -4.14 -21.39 -7.02
N LEU A 157 -3.99 -20.31 -6.24
CA LEU A 157 -3.37 -19.05 -6.65
C LEU A 157 -2.28 -18.68 -5.63
N CYS A 158 -1.25 -18.00 -6.07
CA CYS A 158 -0.19 -17.49 -5.21
C CYS A 158 -0.16 -15.96 -5.25
N ARG A 159 -0.05 -15.34 -4.09
CA ARG A 159 0.21 -13.90 -3.96
C ARG A 159 1.66 -13.66 -3.59
N LEU A 160 2.21 -12.54 -4.02
CA LEU A 160 3.56 -12.14 -3.73
C LEU A 160 3.59 -10.74 -3.14
N GLY A 161 4.48 -10.50 -2.23
CA GLY A 161 4.76 -9.20 -1.63
C GLY A 161 5.82 -9.33 -0.56
N TYR A 162 5.80 -8.47 0.44
CA TYR A 162 6.89 -8.28 1.40
C TYR A 162 6.39 -8.36 2.84
N ALA A 163 5.72 -9.46 3.18
CA ALA A 163 5.21 -9.66 4.53
C ALA A 163 6.34 -9.89 5.55
N PHE A 164 6.06 -9.57 6.82
CA PHE A 164 6.97 -9.77 7.96
C PHE A 164 8.32 -9.06 7.84
N THR A 165 8.39 -7.99 7.08
CA THR A 165 9.61 -7.19 6.96
C THR A 165 9.91 -6.42 8.23
N LYS A 166 11.20 -6.25 8.55
CA LYS A 166 11.69 -5.46 9.69
C LYS A 166 12.32 -4.16 9.20
N VAL A 167 11.60 -3.42 8.36
CA VAL A 167 12.06 -2.14 7.84
C VAL A 167 11.84 -1.05 8.88
N LYS A 168 12.86 -0.23 9.10
CA LYS A 168 12.82 0.96 9.96
C LYS A 168 13.33 2.16 9.18
N ALA A 169 12.77 3.32 9.46
CA ALA A 169 13.31 4.57 8.97
C ALA A 169 13.72 5.48 10.13
N THR A 170 14.75 6.28 9.91
CA THR A 170 15.11 7.43 10.72
C THR A 170 15.01 8.68 9.88
N PHE A 171 14.75 9.82 10.49
CA PHE A 171 14.71 11.10 9.79
C PHE A 171 15.98 11.90 10.12
N ASP A 172 16.71 12.29 9.09
CA ASP A 172 17.89 13.15 9.21
C ASP A 172 17.44 14.61 9.08
N GLU A 173 17.44 15.32 10.20
CA GLU A 173 17.01 16.74 10.27
C GLU A 173 17.87 17.64 9.38
N SER A 174 19.17 17.36 9.26
CA SER A 174 20.12 18.18 8.50
C SER A 174 19.91 18.05 6.99
N ALA A 175 19.57 16.86 6.53
CA ALA A 175 19.32 16.57 5.13
C ALA A 175 17.81 16.68 4.76
N ALA A 176 16.93 16.86 5.76
CA ALA A 176 15.47 16.78 5.64
C ALA A 176 15.01 15.50 4.90
N ALA A 177 15.67 14.38 5.16
CA ALA A 177 15.50 13.14 4.41
C ALA A 177 15.34 11.92 5.33
N PHE A 178 14.62 10.90 4.83
CA PHE A 178 14.52 9.61 5.50
C PHE A 178 15.68 8.70 5.10
N ARG A 179 16.21 7.98 6.09
CA ARG A 179 17.14 6.86 5.89
C ARG A 179 16.42 5.58 6.23
N VAL A 180 16.17 4.76 5.22
CA VAL A 180 15.49 3.47 5.35
C VAL A 180 16.53 2.38 5.51
N GLN A 181 16.31 1.47 6.47
CA GLN A 181 17.18 0.35 6.77
C GLN A 181 16.37 -0.92 6.99
N GLY A 182 16.95 -2.06 6.66
CA GLY A 182 16.36 -3.39 6.82
C GLY A 182 16.23 -4.12 5.51
N GLU A 183 15.93 -5.41 5.62
CA GLU A 183 15.72 -6.28 4.46
C GLU A 183 14.24 -6.34 4.10
N VAL A 184 13.97 -6.45 2.81
CA VAL A 184 12.62 -6.54 2.23
C VAL A 184 12.51 -7.84 1.44
N PRO A 185 12.52 -9.01 2.12
CA PRO A 185 12.45 -10.30 1.45
C PRO A 185 11.07 -10.54 0.85
N PHE A 186 11.03 -11.22 -0.28
CA PHE A 186 9.79 -11.70 -0.86
C PHE A 186 9.11 -12.74 0.04
N PHE A 187 7.79 -12.64 0.13
CA PHE A 187 6.97 -13.59 0.86
C PHE A 187 5.83 -14.09 -0.03
N PRO A 188 5.98 -15.24 -0.73
CA PRO A 188 4.89 -15.87 -1.46
C PRO A 188 3.92 -16.56 -0.49
N LEU A 189 2.63 -16.49 -0.78
CA LEU A 189 1.59 -17.15 0.00
C LEU A 189 0.53 -17.73 -0.93
N GLU A 190 0.38 -19.06 -0.90
CA GLU A 190 -0.63 -19.79 -1.65
C GLU A 190 -1.99 -19.75 -0.94
N GLY A 191 -3.05 -19.75 -1.73
CA GLY A 191 -4.42 -19.93 -1.26
C GLY A 191 -5.32 -20.39 -2.41
N MET A 192 -6.33 -21.20 -2.08
CA MET A 192 -7.32 -21.63 -3.07
C MET A 192 -8.30 -20.50 -3.34
N PHE A 193 -8.67 -20.34 -4.60
CA PHE A 193 -9.80 -19.50 -5.00
C PHE A 193 -11.10 -20.05 -4.38
N THR A 194 -11.87 -19.19 -3.76
CA THR A 194 -13.16 -19.54 -3.15
C THR A 194 -14.33 -19.01 -3.96
N ARG A 195 -14.31 -17.73 -4.32
CA ARG A 195 -15.36 -17.06 -5.09
C ARG A 195 -14.92 -15.70 -5.63
N ILE A 196 -15.70 -15.16 -6.55
CA ILE A 196 -15.68 -13.73 -6.88
C ILE A 196 -16.63 -12.99 -5.93
N VAL A 197 -16.14 -11.93 -5.32
CA VAL A 197 -16.95 -11.00 -4.53
C VAL A 197 -17.23 -9.79 -5.42
N ASP A 198 -18.47 -9.64 -5.85
CA ASP A 198 -18.93 -8.47 -6.60
C ASP A 198 -19.46 -7.42 -5.60
N ALA A 199 -18.82 -6.27 -5.55
CA ALA A 199 -19.19 -5.14 -4.70
C ALA A 199 -19.88 -4.00 -5.49
N GLY A 200 -20.36 -4.32 -6.70
CA GLY A 200 -21.05 -3.36 -7.56
C GLY A 200 -20.08 -2.53 -8.41
N ARG A 201 -20.34 -1.25 -8.49
CA ARG A 201 -19.53 -0.31 -9.29
C ARG A 201 -19.04 0.86 -8.43
N THR A 202 -18.04 1.58 -8.94
CA THR A 202 -17.58 2.84 -8.33
C THR A 202 -18.75 3.86 -8.23
N PRO A 203 -18.69 4.84 -7.32
CA PRO A 203 -19.80 5.79 -7.10
C PRO A 203 -20.22 6.56 -8.36
N ASP A 204 -19.29 6.77 -9.29
CA ASP A 204 -19.55 7.38 -10.62
C ASP A 204 -20.08 6.38 -11.66
N GLY A 205 -20.25 5.11 -11.27
CA GLY A 205 -20.71 4.03 -12.15
C GLY A 205 -19.68 3.55 -13.17
N LYS A 206 -18.46 4.10 -13.17
CA LYS A 206 -17.49 3.89 -14.24
C LYS A 206 -16.87 2.50 -14.24
N PHE A 207 -16.39 2.02 -13.10
CA PHE A 207 -15.65 0.76 -12.98
C PHE A 207 -16.38 -0.27 -12.13
N PRO A 208 -16.36 -1.57 -12.49
CA PRO A 208 -16.83 -2.63 -11.62
C PRO A 208 -15.88 -2.79 -10.43
N ILE A 209 -16.43 -3.14 -9.27
CA ILE A 209 -15.64 -3.43 -8.07
C ILE A 209 -15.75 -4.94 -7.81
N ARG A 210 -14.79 -5.71 -8.29
CA ARG A 210 -14.75 -7.16 -8.14
C ARG A 210 -13.48 -7.58 -7.44
N PHE A 211 -13.61 -8.55 -6.53
CA PHE A 211 -12.48 -9.14 -5.83
C PHE A 211 -12.44 -10.65 -6.03
N ILE A 212 -11.24 -11.19 -6.15
CA ILE A 212 -10.96 -12.62 -6.02
C ILE A 212 -10.76 -12.89 -4.53
N GLU A 213 -11.60 -13.74 -3.96
CA GLU A 213 -11.45 -14.23 -2.60
C GLU A 213 -10.64 -15.52 -2.59
N THR A 214 -9.72 -15.64 -1.63
CA THR A 214 -8.87 -16.82 -1.47
C THR A 214 -8.85 -17.29 -0.02
N SER A 215 -8.67 -18.60 0.18
CA SER A 215 -8.69 -19.27 1.49
C SER A 215 -7.55 -18.86 2.44
N SER A 216 -6.48 -18.23 1.95
CA SER A 216 -5.42 -17.66 2.76
C SER A 216 -5.55 -16.14 2.88
N PRO A 217 -5.18 -15.52 4.02
CA PRO A 217 -5.28 -14.08 4.20
C PRO A 217 -4.29 -13.30 3.31
N GLY A 218 -4.61 -12.05 3.00
CA GLY A 218 -3.61 -11.07 2.61
C GLY A 218 -2.84 -10.58 3.84
N LEU A 219 -1.54 -10.51 3.75
CA LEU A 219 -0.68 -10.06 4.85
C LEU A 219 -0.23 -8.61 4.64
N ARG A 220 0.08 -7.91 5.73
CA ARG A 220 0.71 -6.59 5.65
C ARG A 220 2.02 -6.69 4.88
N GLY A 221 2.23 -5.80 3.91
CA GLY A 221 3.37 -5.86 2.98
C GLY A 221 3.07 -6.58 1.66
N GLN A 222 1.90 -7.23 1.52
CA GLN A 222 1.45 -7.83 0.25
C GLN A 222 0.50 -6.93 -0.54
N SER A 223 -0.03 -5.85 0.05
CA SER A 223 -0.89 -4.88 -0.65
C SER A 223 -0.18 -4.31 -1.87
N GLY A 224 -0.85 -4.36 -3.03
CA GLY A 224 -0.29 -3.94 -4.32
C GLY A 224 0.51 -5.02 -5.06
N GLY A 225 0.79 -6.16 -4.43
CA GLY A 225 1.45 -7.30 -5.07
C GLY A 225 0.49 -8.14 -5.92
N PRO A 226 1.01 -8.95 -6.87
CA PRO A 226 0.20 -9.75 -7.75
C PRO A 226 -0.37 -10.99 -7.06
N LEU A 227 -1.58 -11.36 -7.46
CA LEU A 227 -2.17 -12.69 -7.27
C LEU A 227 -2.08 -13.41 -8.62
N PHE A 228 -1.38 -14.55 -8.70
CA PHE A 228 -1.07 -15.21 -9.96
C PHE A 228 -1.25 -16.73 -9.89
N ASP A 229 -1.40 -17.36 -11.07
CA ASP A 229 -1.52 -18.81 -11.23
C ASP A 229 -0.16 -19.49 -11.43
N VAL A 230 -0.16 -20.79 -11.68
CA VAL A 230 1.04 -21.61 -11.86
C VAL A 230 1.81 -21.29 -13.15
N GLU A 231 1.19 -20.62 -14.11
CA GLU A 231 1.78 -20.10 -15.33
C GLU A 231 2.37 -18.69 -15.13
N GLY A 232 2.12 -18.06 -13.98
CA GLY A 232 2.56 -16.69 -13.66
C GLY A 232 1.67 -15.59 -14.23
N ARG A 233 0.47 -15.93 -14.72
CA ARG A 233 -0.52 -14.96 -15.20
C ARG A 233 -1.17 -14.28 -14.01
N VAL A 234 -1.29 -12.96 -14.05
CA VAL A 234 -1.80 -12.16 -12.94
C VAL A 234 -3.32 -12.09 -13.00
N TRP A 235 -3.97 -12.70 -12.03
CA TRP A 235 -5.42 -12.73 -11.85
C TRP A 235 -5.96 -11.51 -11.11
N GLY A 236 -5.10 -10.83 -10.35
CA GLY A 236 -5.49 -9.65 -9.59
C GLY A 236 -4.36 -9.04 -8.79
N ILE A 237 -4.69 -7.95 -8.09
CA ILE A 237 -3.77 -7.21 -7.22
C ILE A 237 -4.25 -7.35 -5.78
N GLN A 238 -3.38 -7.84 -4.89
CA GLN A 238 -3.71 -8.02 -3.47
C GLN A 238 -4.09 -6.69 -2.82
N SER A 239 -5.27 -6.64 -2.21
CA SER A 239 -5.84 -5.46 -1.59
C SER A 239 -5.93 -5.63 -0.07
N ARG A 240 -6.84 -6.44 0.40
CA ARG A 240 -7.22 -6.51 1.82
C ARG A 240 -7.49 -7.93 2.30
N THR A 241 -7.76 -8.06 3.59
CA THR A 241 -8.21 -9.31 4.22
C THR A 241 -9.61 -9.10 4.78
N ALA A 242 -10.52 -10.04 4.49
CA ALA A 242 -11.80 -10.12 5.14
C ALA A 242 -11.68 -11.00 6.39
N HIS A 243 -12.23 -10.52 7.51
CA HIS A 243 -12.30 -11.25 8.77
C HIS A 243 -13.74 -11.69 8.98
N LEU A 244 -14.03 -12.98 8.79
CA LEU A 244 -15.36 -13.54 8.93
C LEU A 244 -15.47 -14.31 10.25
N ALA A 245 -16.42 -13.93 11.09
CA ALA A 245 -16.67 -14.63 12.36
C ALA A 245 -17.15 -16.06 12.09
N LEU A 246 -16.59 -17.04 12.81
CA LEU A 246 -16.99 -18.45 12.70
C LEU A 246 -18.31 -18.79 13.40
N GLY A 247 -18.92 -17.82 14.10
CA GLY A 247 -20.19 -17.98 14.77
C GLY A 247 -20.12 -18.72 16.10
N PHE A 248 -18.92 -19.04 16.60
CA PHE A 248 -18.70 -19.61 17.92
C PHE A 248 -17.51 -18.95 18.62
N ASN A 249 -17.60 -18.89 19.96
CA ASN A 249 -16.60 -18.25 20.80
C ASN A 249 -16.17 -19.24 21.88
N PRO A 250 -15.06 -19.96 21.73
CA PRO A 250 -14.55 -20.83 22.79
C PRO A 250 -14.18 -20.01 24.04
N GLU A 251 -14.36 -20.60 25.20
CA GLU A 251 -13.86 -20.02 26.44
C GLU A 251 -12.34 -20.23 26.55
N ALA A 252 -11.63 -19.19 26.88
CA ALA A 252 -10.23 -19.23 27.26
C ALA A 252 -10.02 -18.53 28.60
N GLU A 253 -9.08 -19.01 29.41
CA GLU A 253 -8.66 -18.32 30.62
C GLU A 253 -7.51 -17.36 30.28
N ILE A 254 -7.74 -16.05 30.39
CA ILE A 254 -6.76 -15.00 30.12
C ILE A 254 -6.53 -14.25 31.44
N ALA A 255 -5.32 -14.33 31.97
CA ALA A 255 -4.93 -13.71 33.25
C ALA A 255 -5.87 -14.11 34.44
N GLY A 256 -6.30 -15.37 34.49
CA GLY A 256 -7.19 -15.88 35.54
C GLY A 256 -8.68 -15.56 35.35
N VAL A 257 -9.06 -14.93 34.23
CA VAL A 257 -10.44 -14.59 33.91
C VAL A 257 -10.93 -15.42 32.72
N LYS A 258 -12.04 -16.14 32.88
CA LYS A 258 -12.71 -16.83 31.77
C LYS A 258 -13.32 -15.82 30.86
N THR A 259 -12.87 -15.84 29.62
CA THR A 259 -13.26 -14.90 28.56
C THR A 259 -13.64 -15.67 27.29
N GLN A 260 -14.74 -15.28 26.65
CA GLN A 260 -15.08 -15.79 25.32
C GLN A 260 -14.18 -15.12 24.28
N VAL A 261 -13.49 -15.93 23.48
CA VAL A 261 -12.56 -15.45 22.45
C VAL A 261 -13.21 -15.65 21.08
N PRO A 262 -13.63 -14.55 20.39
CA PRO A 262 -14.18 -14.63 19.05
C PRO A 262 -13.20 -15.30 18.07
N GLN A 263 -13.71 -16.25 17.29
CA GLN A 263 -12.95 -16.95 16.26
C GLN A 263 -13.30 -16.41 14.87
N PHE A 264 -12.28 -16.25 14.04
CA PHE A 264 -12.40 -15.72 12.69
C PHE A 264 -11.66 -16.61 11.69
N ILE A 265 -12.23 -16.74 10.48
CA ILE A 265 -11.47 -17.12 9.31
C ILE A 265 -11.02 -15.83 8.57
N ASN A 266 -9.78 -15.82 8.13
CA ASN A 266 -9.19 -14.68 7.44
C ASN A 266 -9.00 -15.02 5.96
N LEU A 267 -9.71 -14.33 5.07
CA LEU A 267 -9.74 -14.56 3.64
C LEU A 267 -9.07 -13.39 2.90
N GLY A 268 -8.19 -13.69 1.97
CA GLY A 268 -7.53 -12.66 1.17
C GLY A 268 -8.45 -12.18 0.05
N LEU A 269 -8.48 -10.87 -0.18
CA LEU A 269 -9.20 -10.22 -1.28
C LEU A 269 -8.20 -9.52 -2.19
N ALA A 270 -8.14 -9.94 -3.45
CA ALA A 270 -7.39 -9.26 -4.51
C ALA A 270 -8.35 -8.61 -5.50
N VAL A 271 -8.07 -7.40 -5.95
CA VAL A 271 -8.85 -6.74 -7.00
C VAL A 271 -8.70 -7.55 -8.28
N HIS A 272 -9.81 -7.93 -8.89
CA HIS A 272 -9.87 -8.78 -10.06
C HIS A 272 -9.21 -8.12 -11.29
N ALA A 273 -8.53 -8.91 -12.13
CA ALA A 273 -7.89 -8.41 -13.35
C ALA A 273 -8.84 -7.62 -14.26
N GLY A 274 -10.11 -8.02 -14.37
CA GLY A 274 -11.10 -7.29 -15.16
C GLY A 274 -11.34 -5.86 -14.68
N THR A 275 -11.40 -5.62 -13.36
CA THR A 275 -11.47 -4.27 -12.80
C THR A 275 -10.20 -3.47 -13.11
N LEU A 276 -9.03 -4.11 -12.99
CA LEU A 276 -7.76 -3.47 -13.31
C LEU A 276 -7.67 -3.09 -14.79
N ILE A 277 -8.03 -4.00 -15.71
CA ILE A 277 -7.98 -3.78 -17.16
C ILE A 277 -8.86 -2.59 -17.54
N GLU A 278 -10.11 -2.50 -17.06
CA GLU A 278 -10.98 -1.35 -17.36
C GLU A 278 -10.36 -0.02 -16.88
N ILE A 279 -9.67 -0.01 -15.74
CA ILE A 279 -8.97 1.17 -15.24
C ILE A 279 -7.76 1.53 -16.10
N LEU A 280 -7.00 0.53 -16.57
CA LEU A 280 -5.84 0.75 -17.44
C LEU A 280 -6.24 1.25 -18.83
N ASP A 281 -7.30 0.68 -19.41
CA ASP A 281 -7.86 1.11 -20.69
C ASP A 281 -8.34 2.56 -20.65
N ASP A 282 -9.07 2.92 -19.59
CA ASP A 282 -9.51 4.30 -19.38
C ASP A 282 -8.36 5.30 -19.23
N ALA A 283 -7.27 4.85 -18.63
CA ALA A 283 -6.07 5.66 -18.48
C ALA A 283 -5.15 5.67 -19.69
N GLY A 284 -5.43 4.86 -20.73
CA GLY A 284 -4.58 4.68 -21.89
C GLY A 284 -3.25 4.00 -21.57
N VAL A 285 -3.20 3.15 -20.54
CA VAL A 285 -1.99 2.44 -20.10
C VAL A 285 -1.89 1.10 -20.81
N ALA A 286 -0.86 0.94 -21.64
CA ALA A 286 -0.59 -0.31 -22.35
C ALA A 286 -0.32 -1.46 -21.38
N HIS A 287 -0.94 -2.61 -21.62
CA HIS A 287 -0.79 -3.84 -20.82
C HIS A 287 -1.01 -5.07 -21.68
N GLU A 288 -0.56 -6.22 -21.20
CA GLU A 288 -0.73 -7.50 -21.90
C GLU A 288 -1.80 -8.36 -21.21
N VAL A 289 -2.70 -8.93 -22.00
CA VAL A 289 -3.76 -9.83 -21.53
C VAL A 289 -3.57 -11.20 -22.18
N SER A 290 -3.71 -12.27 -21.40
CA SER A 290 -3.60 -13.64 -21.94
C SER A 290 -4.75 -13.93 -22.91
N PRO A 291 -4.51 -14.75 -23.95
CA PRO A 291 -5.56 -15.11 -24.92
C PRO A 291 -6.64 -16.02 -24.32
N ASP A 292 -6.30 -16.76 -23.28
CA ASP A 292 -7.10 -17.76 -22.55
C ASP A 292 -7.24 -17.41 -21.07
#